data_dbeab168874d24ade09443c4e284b253
#
_entry.id   dbeab168874d24ade09443c4e284b253
#
_cell.length_a   1.000
_cell.length_b   1.000
_cell.length_c   1.000
_cell.angle_alpha   90.00
_cell.angle_beta   90.00
_cell.angle_gamma   90.00
#
_symmetry.space_group_name_H-M   'P 1'
#
loop_
_entity.id
_entity.type
_entity.pdbx_description
1 polymer ?
#
loop_
_entity_poly.entity_id
_entity_poly.type
_entity_poly.pdbx_seq_one_letter_code
_entity_poly.pdbx_strand_id
1 'polypeptide(L)'
;LATHLYNIKADEKTAELMRNYFEEIADKYLGDAESPLHNDLLYAQYIDAMTANKFASVADRTRGEYMARNLRKNLPGSVAADFQYTDRNGATHSMHSFNATFTLLYFYDPDCDHCQEVKAELADMPQLKEGTTFRVLAIFPYDDAERWKMVKPDFPASWTDGVSPEGKITTDDIYYIKTMPSLYLLDSEKRVILKNPDIKLLK
;
A
#
# COMPACT_ATOMS: atom_id res chain seq x y z
N LEU A 1 10.73 -22.41 -7.95
CA LEU A 1 9.55 -23.01 -8.63
C LEU A 1 9.36 -22.37 -10.01
N ALA A 2 9.28 -21.04 -10.11
CA ALA A 2 9.09 -20.34 -11.39
C ALA A 2 10.15 -20.73 -12.42
N THR A 3 11.43 -20.79 -12.06
CA THR A 3 12.52 -21.16 -12.96
C THR A 3 12.43 -22.61 -13.46
N HIS A 4 11.86 -23.52 -12.66
CA HIS A 4 11.69 -24.93 -13.05
C HIS A 4 10.53 -25.15 -14.01
N LEU A 5 9.45 -24.37 -13.90
CA LEU A 5 8.26 -24.47 -14.75
C LEU A 5 8.58 -24.15 -16.21
N TYR A 6 9.59 -23.33 -16.48
CA TYR A 6 10.00 -22.96 -17.83
C TYR A 6 10.92 -23.98 -18.52
N ASN A 7 11.46 -24.94 -17.79
CA ASN A 7 12.31 -26.02 -18.35
C ASN A 7 11.50 -27.28 -18.73
N ILE A 8 10.18 -27.27 -18.55
CA ILE A 8 9.32 -28.36 -19.03
C ILE A 8 9.33 -28.31 -20.57
N LYS A 9 9.70 -29.42 -21.20
CA LYS A 9 9.57 -29.62 -22.65
C LYS A 9 8.07 -29.77 -23.00
N ALA A 10 7.34 -28.67 -22.90
CA ALA A 10 5.96 -28.58 -23.35
C ALA A 10 5.93 -27.89 -24.72
N ASP A 11 4.90 -28.16 -25.51
CA ASP A 11 4.63 -27.33 -26.68
C ASP A 11 4.31 -25.89 -26.24
N GLU A 12 4.47 -24.94 -27.16
CA GLU A 12 4.38 -23.50 -26.86
C GLU A 12 3.00 -23.14 -26.26
N LYS A 13 1.93 -23.75 -26.73
CA LYS A 13 0.56 -23.52 -26.25
C LYS A 13 0.38 -24.01 -24.81
N THR A 14 0.88 -25.19 -24.50
CA THR A 14 0.84 -25.74 -23.13
C THR A 14 1.67 -24.90 -22.17
N ALA A 15 2.86 -24.44 -22.60
CA ALA A 15 3.70 -23.57 -21.80
C ALA A 15 3.04 -22.21 -21.52
N GLU A 16 2.31 -21.64 -22.49
CA GLU A 16 1.55 -20.41 -22.31
C GLU A 16 0.39 -20.60 -21.33
N LEU A 17 -0.39 -21.67 -21.46
CA LEU A 17 -1.49 -21.97 -20.54
C LEU A 17 -1.00 -22.15 -19.10
N MET A 18 0.13 -22.80 -18.90
CA MET A 18 0.73 -22.95 -17.57
C MET A 18 1.23 -21.63 -17.01
N ARG A 19 1.83 -20.77 -17.81
CA ARG A 19 2.25 -19.42 -17.37
C ARG A 19 1.04 -18.64 -16.87
N ASN A 20 0.00 -18.54 -17.69
CA ASN A 20 -1.22 -17.79 -17.34
C ASN A 20 -1.88 -18.33 -16.06
N TYR A 21 -1.92 -19.65 -15.90
CA TYR A 21 -2.46 -20.28 -14.68
C TYR A 21 -1.65 -19.93 -13.42
N PHE A 22 -0.32 -19.98 -13.49
CA PHE A 22 0.50 -19.62 -12.33
C PHE A 22 0.53 -18.12 -12.05
N GLU A 23 0.39 -17.28 -13.07
CA GLU A 23 0.23 -15.83 -12.92
C GLU A 23 -1.08 -15.52 -12.18
N GLU A 24 -2.20 -16.12 -12.61
CA GLU A 24 -3.48 -15.97 -11.95
C GLU A 24 -3.43 -16.44 -10.47
N ILE A 25 -2.76 -17.57 -10.19
CA ILE A 25 -2.58 -18.03 -8.81
C ILE A 25 -1.72 -17.06 -8.00
N ALA A 26 -0.61 -16.58 -8.55
CA ALA A 26 0.25 -15.64 -7.85
C ALA A 26 -0.46 -14.31 -7.57
N ASP A 27 -1.18 -13.79 -8.54
CA ASP A 27 -2.00 -12.59 -8.38
C ASP A 27 -3.03 -12.78 -7.28
N LYS A 28 -3.79 -13.87 -7.33
CA LYS A 28 -4.87 -14.16 -6.38
C LYS A 28 -4.37 -14.37 -4.95
N TYR A 29 -3.27 -15.07 -4.77
CA TYR A 29 -2.81 -15.47 -3.42
C TYR A 29 -1.74 -14.57 -2.85
N LEU A 30 -0.83 -14.05 -3.67
CA LEU A 30 0.27 -13.21 -3.20
C LEU A 30 0.04 -11.73 -3.45
N GLY A 31 -0.65 -11.39 -4.56
CA GLY A 31 -0.84 -10.01 -5.01
C GLY A 31 -2.11 -9.34 -4.51
N ASP A 32 -3.13 -10.12 -4.16
CA ASP A 32 -4.40 -9.62 -3.63
C ASP A 32 -4.25 -9.26 -2.15
N ALA A 33 -4.54 -7.99 -1.80
CA ALA A 33 -4.43 -7.50 -0.42
C ALA A 33 -5.43 -8.18 0.55
N GLU A 34 -6.54 -8.71 0.05
CA GLU A 34 -7.53 -9.44 0.85
C GLU A 34 -7.16 -10.92 1.05
N SER A 35 -6.15 -11.40 0.35
CA SER A 35 -5.70 -12.78 0.49
C SER A 35 -5.00 -13.02 1.84
N PRO A 36 -5.35 -14.08 2.59
CA PRO A 36 -4.64 -14.43 3.82
C PRO A 36 -3.19 -14.85 3.59
N LEU A 37 -2.79 -15.08 2.33
CA LEU A 37 -1.43 -15.40 1.91
C LEU A 37 -0.73 -14.22 1.24
N HIS A 38 -1.34 -13.02 1.28
CA HIS A 38 -0.76 -11.81 0.71
C HIS A 38 0.68 -11.59 1.19
N ASN A 39 1.60 -11.39 0.24
CA ASN A 39 3.00 -11.14 0.56
C ASN A 39 3.70 -10.40 -0.58
N ASP A 40 3.87 -9.11 -0.42
CA ASP A 40 4.48 -8.23 -1.41
C ASP A 40 5.89 -8.68 -1.83
N LEU A 41 6.70 -9.17 -0.88
CA LEU A 41 8.07 -9.59 -1.18
C LEU A 41 8.10 -10.88 -2.03
N LEU A 42 7.27 -11.87 -1.67
CA LEU A 42 7.16 -13.10 -2.46
C LEU A 42 6.55 -12.83 -3.83
N TYR A 43 5.56 -11.94 -3.88
CA TYR A 43 4.96 -11.55 -5.16
C TYR A 43 5.95 -10.81 -6.06
N ALA A 44 6.74 -9.89 -5.51
CA ALA A 44 7.82 -9.22 -6.26
C ALA A 44 8.89 -10.21 -6.78
N GLN A 45 9.26 -11.22 -5.98
CA GLN A 45 10.19 -12.28 -6.42
C GLN A 45 9.60 -13.14 -7.55
N TYR A 46 8.29 -13.43 -7.47
CA TYR A 46 7.59 -14.12 -8.57
C TYR A 46 7.63 -13.28 -9.84
N ILE A 47 7.30 -11.99 -9.77
CA ILE A 47 7.33 -11.08 -10.91
C ILE A 47 8.73 -10.98 -11.51
N ASP A 48 9.79 -10.87 -10.70
CA ASP A 48 11.18 -10.88 -11.20
C ASP A 48 11.50 -12.14 -11.98
N ALA A 49 11.08 -13.31 -11.47
CA ALA A 49 11.31 -14.57 -12.16
C ALA A 49 10.56 -14.65 -13.50
N MET A 50 9.36 -14.07 -13.55
CA MET A 50 8.56 -13.99 -14.79
C MET A 50 9.19 -13.05 -15.80
N THR A 51 9.64 -11.86 -15.38
CA THR A 51 10.25 -10.84 -16.25
C THR A 51 11.64 -11.22 -16.74
N ALA A 52 12.40 -11.97 -15.95
CA ALA A 52 13.71 -12.50 -16.37
C ALA A 52 13.62 -13.58 -17.46
N ASN A 53 12.41 -14.06 -17.74
CA ASN A 53 12.22 -15.10 -18.74
C ASN A 53 12.50 -14.57 -20.16
N LYS A 54 13.16 -15.41 -20.98
CA LYS A 54 13.50 -15.08 -22.37
C LYS A 54 12.27 -14.86 -23.27
N PHE A 55 11.11 -15.39 -22.88
CA PHE A 55 9.86 -15.26 -23.63
C PHE A 55 9.03 -14.04 -23.19
N ALA A 56 9.42 -13.35 -22.11
CA ALA A 56 8.75 -12.13 -21.70
C ALA A 56 8.94 -11.03 -22.75
N SER A 57 7.85 -10.39 -23.14
CA SER A 57 7.92 -9.22 -24.03
C SER A 57 8.61 -8.03 -23.34
N VAL A 58 9.04 -7.05 -24.12
CA VAL A 58 9.61 -5.81 -23.57
C VAL A 58 8.58 -5.11 -22.66
N ALA A 59 7.31 -5.10 -23.07
CA ALA A 59 6.23 -4.48 -22.30
C ALA A 59 6.02 -5.19 -20.95
N ASP A 60 6.02 -6.55 -20.94
CA ASP A 60 5.85 -7.32 -19.70
C ASP A 60 7.02 -7.11 -18.74
N ARG A 61 8.25 -7.05 -19.27
CA ARG A 61 9.44 -6.74 -18.46
C ARG A 61 9.34 -5.37 -17.82
N THR A 62 9.03 -4.33 -18.61
CA THR A 62 8.92 -2.95 -18.10
C THR A 62 7.86 -2.84 -17.02
N ARG A 63 6.68 -3.44 -17.24
CA ARG A 63 5.59 -3.45 -16.27
C ARG A 63 5.98 -4.21 -15.01
N GLY A 64 6.54 -5.41 -15.16
CA GLY A 64 6.91 -6.26 -14.03
C GLY A 64 8.05 -5.64 -13.20
N GLU A 65 9.07 -5.07 -13.83
CA GLU A 65 10.14 -4.35 -13.13
C GLU A 65 9.59 -3.16 -12.33
N TYR A 66 8.66 -2.40 -12.91
CA TYR A 66 7.97 -1.32 -12.20
C TYR A 66 7.19 -1.86 -10.99
N MET A 67 6.36 -2.89 -11.17
CA MET A 67 5.60 -3.51 -10.10
C MET A 67 6.51 -4.07 -9.00
N ALA A 68 7.50 -4.88 -9.34
CA ALA A 68 8.39 -5.52 -8.38
C ALA A 68 9.18 -4.48 -7.56
N ARG A 69 9.61 -3.39 -8.20
CA ARG A 69 10.26 -2.26 -7.51
C ARG A 69 9.32 -1.61 -6.50
N ASN A 70 8.07 -1.35 -6.88
CA ASN A 70 7.10 -0.68 -6.02
C ASN A 70 6.60 -1.57 -4.87
N LEU A 71 6.40 -2.87 -5.11
CA LEU A 71 6.05 -3.84 -4.06
C LEU A 71 7.10 -3.89 -2.93
N ARG A 72 8.38 -3.65 -3.25
CA ARG A 72 9.47 -3.64 -2.27
C ARG A 72 9.59 -2.36 -1.45
N LYS A 73 8.76 -1.35 -1.74
CA LYS A 73 8.77 -0.10 -0.95
C LYS A 73 8.06 -0.29 0.37
N ASN A 74 8.61 0.33 1.41
CA ASN A 74 8.00 0.36 2.74
C ASN A 74 7.59 -1.03 3.25
N LEU A 75 8.48 -2.02 3.12
CA LEU A 75 8.25 -3.37 3.64
C LEU A 75 8.34 -3.42 5.17
N PRO A 76 7.64 -4.35 5.83
CA PRO A 76 7.80 -4.58 7.26
C PRO A 76 9.27 -4.72 7.67
N GLY A 77 9.66 -4.03 8.75
CA GLY A 77 11.04 -3.94 9.25
C GLY A 77 11.88 -2.80 8.64
N SER A 78 11.50 -2.21 7.51
CA SER A 78 12.18 -1.03 6.96
C SER A 78 11.67 0.27 7.60
N VAL A 79 12.49 1.32 7.58
CA VAL A 79 12.01 2.67 7.90
C VAL A 79 11.12 3.13 6.75
N ALA A 80 9.90 3.56 7.07
CA ALA A 80 8.95 4.09 6.10
C ALA A 80 9.51 5.35 5.43
N ALA A 81 9.32 5.49 4.15
CA ALA A 81 9.76 6.67 3.42
C ALA A 81 9.05 7.92 3.96
N ASP A 82 9.80 8.99 4.20
CA ASP A 82 9.23 10.26 4.62
C ASP A 82 8.52 10.96 3.47
N PHE A 83 7.51 11.74 3.82
CA PHE A 83 6.80 12.62 2.89
C PHE A 83 6.29 13.87 3.61
N GLN A 84 6.02 14.90 2.83
CA GLN A 84 5.37 16.12 3.33
C GLN A 84 3.85 15.98 3.17
N TYR A 85 3.12 16.48 4.17
CA TYR A 85 1.66 16.66 4.08
C TYR A 85 1.26 18.03 4.60
N THR A 86 0.16 18.56 4.07
CA THR A 86 -0.46 19.81 4.54
C THR A 86 -1.72 19.46 5.31
N ASP A 87 -1.82 19.95 6.54
CA ASP A 87 -2.98 19.72 7.41
C ASP A 87 -4.15 20.67 7.06
N ARG A 88 -5.30 20.48 7.75
CA ARG A 88 -6.51 21.30 7.56
C ARG A 88 -6.32 22.78 7.91
N ASN A 89 -5.27 23.14 8.65
CA ASN A 89 -4.93 24.52 8.99
C ASN A 89 -4.00 25.16 7.95
N GLY A 90 -3.56 24.40 6.95
CA GLY A 90 -2.63 24.84 5.90
C GLY A 90 -1.16 24.75 6.31
N ALA A 91 -0.83 24.16 7.46
CA ALA A 91 0.54 23.94 7.87
C ALA A 91 1.12 22.68 7.22
N THR A 92 2.37 22.77 6.75
CA THR A 92 3.08 21.63 6.15
C THR A 92 3.97 20.95 7.19
N HIS A 93 3.90 19.63 7.21
CA HIS A 93 4.61 18.77 8.14
C HIS A 93 5.29 17.61 7.40
N SER A 94 6.38 17.08 7.97
CA SER A 94 6.95 15.79 7.58
C SER A 94 6.23 14.66 8.33
N MET A 95 5.96 13.54 7.65
CA MET A 95 5.41 12.34 8.30
C MET A 95 6.33 11.85 9.43
N HIS A 96 7.64 11.93 9.24
CA HIS A 96 8.59 11.54 10.28
C HIS A 96 8.51 12.43 11.53
N SER A 97 8.05 13.67 11.41
CA SER A 97 7.84 14.57 12.56
C SER A 97 6.52 14.28 13.32
N PHE A 98 5.66 13.41 12.81
CA PHE A 98 4.41 13.04 13.46
C PHE A 98 4.67 12.23 14.73
N ASN A 99 4.51 12.86 15.89
CA ASN A 99 4.88 12.26 17.18
C ASN A 99 3.79 11.29 17.67
N ALA A 100 4.12 9.99 17.71
CA ALA A 100 3.26 8.93 18.24
C ALA A 100 4.12 7.71 18.61
N THR A 101 3.67 6.90 19.59
CA THR A 101 4.27 5.59 19.86
C THR A 101 4.05 4.65 18.69
N PHE A 102 2.80 4.60 18.20
CA PHE A 102 2.45 3.92 16.96
C PHE A 102 1.67 4.87 16.05
N THR A 103 2.05 4.93 14.79
CA THR A 103 1.36 5.71 13.76
C THR A 103 0.64 4.76 12.81
N LEU A 104 -0.68 4.88 12.72
CA LEU A 104 -1.44 4.25 11.63
C LEU A 104 -1.55 5.26 10.49
N LEU A 105 -0.76 5.06 9.42
CA LEU A 105 -0.97 5.78 8.17
C LEU A 105 -2.21 5.19 7.49
N TYR A 106 -3.14 6.05 7.13
CA TYR A 106 -4.36 5.71 6.45
C TYR A 106 -4.46 6.54 5.17
N PHE A 107 -4.02 5.96 4.05
CA PHE A 107 -4.20 6.60 2.75
C PHE A 107 -5.63 6.35 2.27
N TYR A 108 -6.35 7.41 1.97
CA TYR A 108 -7.77 7.35 1.65
C TYR A 108 -8.14 8.25 0.47
N ASP A 109 -9.30 7.96 -0.11
CA ASP A 109 -10.01 8.86 -1.01
C ASP A 109 -11.39 9.17 -0.41
N PRO A 110 -11.80 10.44 -0.30
CA PRO A 110 -13.06 10.80 0.32
C PRO A 110 -14.30 10.24 -0.38
N ASP A 111 -14.20 9.93 -1.68
CA ASP A 111 -15.32 9.38 -2.49
C ASP A 111 -15.25 7.85 -2.62
N CYS A 112 -14.36 7.20 -1.88
CA CYS A 112 -14.21 5.76 -1.87
C CYS A 112 -15.11 5.13 -0.80
N ASP A 113 -16.14 4.39 -1.17
CA ASP A 113 -17.06 3.72 -0.24
C ASP A 113 -16.33 2.77 0.70
N HIS A 114 -15.41 1.96 0.18
CA HIS A 114 -14.61 1.04 1.00
C HIS A 114 -13.72 1.78 2.01
N CYS A 115 -13.21 2.96 1.66
CA CYS A 115 -12.50 3.80 2.63
C CYS A 115 -13.43 4.23 3.78
N GLN A 116 -14.70 4.54 3.51
CA GLN A 116 -15.64 4.91 4.55
C GLN A 116 -15.97 3.72 5.48
N GLU A 117 -16.10 2.51 4.93
CA GLU A 117 -16.31 1.29 5.70
C GLU A 117 -15.13 1.02 6.64
N VAL A 118 -13.91 1.02 6.09
CA VAL A 118 -12.67 0.82 6.86
C VAL A 118 -12.49 1.92 7.91
N LYS A 119 -12.76 3.18 7.55
CA LYS A 119 -12.76 4.30 8.52
C LYS A 119 -13.66 4.03 9.70
N ALA A 120 -14.90 3.59 9.44
CA ALA A 120 -15.88 3.32 10.51
C ALA A 120 -15.36 2.22 11.45
N GLU A 121 -14.83 1.12 10.93
CA GLU A 121 -14.28 0.06 11.75
C GLU A 121 -13.07 0.53 12.59
N LEU A 122 -12.16 1.31 11.99
CA LEU A 122 -11.00 1.86 12.72
C LEU A 122 -11.42 2.87 13.79
N ALA A 123 -12.42 3.72 13.51
CA ALA A 123 -12.92 4.72 14.45
C ALA A 123 -13.64 4.11 15.68
N ASP A 124 -14.15 2.88 15.54
CA ASP A 124 -14.75 2.12 16.65
C ASP A 124 -13.73 1.44 17.56
N MET A 125 -12.44 1.38 17.14
CA MET A 125 -11.37 0.81 17.97
C MET A 125 -10.97 1.78 19.09
N PRO A 126 -11.12 1.41 20.39
CA PRO A 126 -10.84 2.32 21.49
C PRO A 126 -9.43 2.93 21.43
N GLN A 127 -8.41 2.14 21.14
CA GLN A 127 -7.01 2.59 21.06
C GLN A 127 -6.75 3.63 19.97
N LEU A 128 -7.48 3.58 18.86
CA LEU A 128 -7.38 4.57 17.76
C LEU A 128 -8.26 5.81 18.04
N LYS A 129 -9.36 5.62 18.76
CA LYS A 129 -10.27 6.70 19.15
C LYS A 129 -9.66 7.60 20.22
N GLU A 130 -8.97 7.02 21.20
CA GLU A 130 -8.31 7.78 22.26
C GLU A 130 -7.10 8.57 21.76
N GLY A 131 -6.38 8.06 20.76
CA GLY A 131 -5.26 8.77 20.11
C GLY A 131 -4.06 9.03 21.03
N THR A 132 -3.88 8.22 22.06
CA THR A 132 -2.77 8.38 23.03
C THR A 132 -1.53 7.59 22.59
N THR A 133 -1.62 6.26 22.59
CA THR A 133 -0.54 5.36 22.17
C THR A 133 -0.52 5.16 20.66
N PHE A 134 -1.71 4.96 20.08
CA PHE A 134 -1.90 4.87 18.63
C PHE A 134 -2.50 6.17 18.12
N ARG A 135 -1.88 6.76 17.12
CA ARG A 135 -2.40 7.95 16.43
C ARG A 135 -2.57 7.66 14.95
N VAL A 136 -3.67 8.12 14.39
CA VAL A 136 -3.97 7.98 12.97
C VAL A 136 -3.56 9.24 12.23
N LEU A 137 -2.79 9.05 11.16
CA LEU A 137 -2.48 10.07 10.17
C LEU A 137 -3.17 9.68 8.86
N ALA A 138 -4.32 10.30 8.62
CA ALA A 138 -5.12 10.10 7.42
C ALA A 138 -4.62 11.04 6.32
N ILE A 139 -4.27 10.50 5.16
CA ILE A 139 -3.68 11.28 4.07
C ILE A 139 -4.42 11.02 2.76
N PHE A 140 -4.88 12.11 2.14
CA PHE A 140 -5.29 12.10 0.75
C PHE A 140 -4.03 12.26 -0.14
N PRO A 141 -3.63 11.22 -0.89
CA PRO A 141 -2.30 11.17 -1.48
C PRO A 141 -2.19 11.79 -2.87
N TYR A 142 -3.31 12.27 -3.45
CA TYR A 142 -3.38 12.75 -4.84
C TYR A 142 -3.23 14.26 -4.98
N ASP A 143 -2.97 14.73 -6.20
CA ASP A 143 -2.89 16.14 -6.59
C ASP A 143 -4.30 16.71 -6.83
N ASP A 144 -5.09 16.79 -5.77
CA ASP A 144 -6.42 17.43 -5.80
C ASP A 144 -6.76 18.04 -4.42
N ALA A 145 -5.94 19.00 -4.01
CA ALA A 145 -6.10 19.66 -2.72
C ALA A 145 -7.43 20.41 -2.59
N GLU A 146 -8.01 20.90 -3.70
CA GLU A 146 -9.31 21.59 -3.67
C GLU A 146 -10.44 20.61 -3.36
N ARG A 147 -10.46 19.43 -3.99
CA ARG A 147 -11.41 18.36 -3.68
C ARG A 147 -11.28 17.93 -2.21
N TRP A 148 -10.05 17.70 -1.74
CA TRP A 148 -9.81 17.37 -0.33
C TRP A 148 -10.34 18.44 0.62
N LYS A 149 -10.21 19.73 0.30
CA LYS A 149 -10.75 20.83 1.12
C LYS A 149 -12.27 20.84 1.15
N MET A 150 -12.93 20.57 0.00
CA MET A 150 -14.40 20.57 -0.10
C MET A 150 -15.02 19.41 0.66
N VAL A 151 -14.39 18.24 0.66
CA VAL A 151 -14.87 17.06 1.37
C VAL A 151 -14.18 16.98 2.74
N LYS A 152 -14.94 17.15 3.82
CA LYS A 152 -14.43 17.00 5.17
C LYS A 152 -14.91 15.67 5.75
N PRO A 153 -14.04 14.64 5.78
CA PRO A 153 -14.42 13.37 6.39
C PRO A 153 -14.78 13.54 7.86
N ASP A 154 -15.75 12.76 8.33
CA ASP A 154 -16.09 12.66 9.74
C ASP A 154 -15.08 11.75 10.45
N PHE A 155 -13.89 12.29 10.71
CA PHE A 155 -12.85 11.60 11.46
C PHE A 155 -12.96 11.88 12.95
N PRO A 156 -12.61 10.92 13.83
CA PRO A 156 -12.41 11.19 15.24
C PRO A 156 -11.47 12.39 15.45
N ALA A 157 -11.75 13.19 16.49
CA ALA A 157 -10.97 14.41 16.77
C ALA A 157 -9.48 14.14 17.09
N SER A 158 -9.15 12.90 17.46
CA SER A 158 -7.77 12.43 17.69
C SER A 158 -6.99 12.15 16.42
N TRP A 159 -7.66 12.01 15.26
CA TRP A 159 -7.00 11.76 13.99
C TRP A 159 -6.48 13.05 13.38
N THR A 160 -5.35 12.95 12.70
CA THR A 160 -4.82 14.05 11.90
C THR A 160 -5.12 13.78 10.44
N ASP A 161 -5.71 14.77 9.76
CA ASP A 161 -6.06 14.71 8.35
C ASP A 161 -5.17 15.65 7.54
N GLY A 162 -4.64 15.15 6.44
CA GLY A 162 -3.74 15.89 5.57
C GLY A 162 -3.84 15.51 4.10
N VAL A 163 -3.27 16.35 3.26
CA VAL A 163 -3.15 16.15 1.81
C VAL A 163 -1.70 16.17 1.38
N SER A 164 -1.37 15.32 0.38
CA SER A 164 -0.05 15.35 -0.26
C SER A 164 0.11 16.60 -1.11
N PRO A 165 1.08 17.50 -0.83
CA PRO A 165 1.35 18.62 -1.73
C PRO A 165 1.71 18.11 -3.14
N GLU A 166 1.03 18.63 -4.17
CA GLU A 166 1.26 18.25 -5.57
C GLU A 166 1.14 16.73 -5.83
N GLY A 167 0.43 16.00 -4.97
CA GLY A 167 0.27 14.55 -5.09
C GLY A 167 1.60 13.76 -5.05
N LYS A 168 2.66 14.30 -4.45
CA LYS A 168 4.01 13.71 -4.49
C LYS A 168 4.10 12.29 -3.99
N ILE A 169 3.22 11.89 -3.09
CA ILE A 169 3.19 10.50 -2.60
C ILE A 169 2.98 9.52 -3.75
N THR A 170 2.09 9.84 -4.68
CA THR A 170 1.75 9.00 -5.84
C THR A 170 2.58 9.33 -7.07
N THR A 171 2.86 10.61 -7.36
CA THR A 171 3.61 11.02 -8.57
C THR A 171 5.08 10.59 -8.51
N ASP A 172 5.67 10.59 -7.30
CA ASP A 172 7.07 10.16 -7.08
C ASP A 172 7.14 8.69 -6.63
N ASP A 173 6.02 7.96 -6.66
CA ASP A 173 5.93 6.58 -6.20
C ASP A 173 6.52 6.38 -4.78
N ILE A 174 6.36 7.34 -3.84
CA ILE A 174 6.92 7.22 -2.49
C ILE A 174 6.30 6.03 -1.75
N TYR A 175 4.97 5.86 -1.90
CA TYR A 175 4.22 4.69 -1.45
C TYR A 175 3.53 4.02 -2.63
N TYR A 176 3.53 2.70 -2.65
CA TYR A 176 2.80 1.94 -3.65
C TYR A 176 1.35 1.76 -3.21
N ILE A 177 0.49 2.66 -3.66
CA ILE A 177 -0.93 2.67 -3.34
C ILE A 177 -1.67 2.01 -4.51
N LYS A 178 -1.81 0.66 -4.45
CA LYS A 178 -2.48 -0.14 -5.47
C LYS A 178 -4.01 -0.08 -5.33
N THR A 179 -4.48 -0.04 -4.10
CA THR A 179 -5.91 -0.04 -3.73
C THR A 179 -6.15 0.96 -2.62
N MET A 180 -7.39 1.46 -2.52
CA MET A 180 -7.84 2.33 -1.44
C MET A 180 -8.85 1.60 -0.54
N PRO A 181 -8.70 1.75 0.78
CA PRO A 181 -7.60 2.41 1.47
C PRO A 181 -6.31 1.59 1.47
N SER A 182 -5.16 2.25 1.69
CA SER A 182 -3.90 1.57 2.02
C SER A 182 -3.47 1.93 3.44
N LEU A 183 -3.05 0.93 4.20
CA LEU A 183 -2.73 1.05 5.63
C LEU A 183 -1.28 0.68 5.91
N TYR A 184 -0.62 1.46 6.77
CA TYR A 184 0.71 1.13 7.30
C TYR A 184 0.73 1.40 8.80
N LEU A 185 1.07 0.38 9.59
CA LEU A 185 1.34 0.55 11.01
C LEU A 185 2.83 0.77 11.21
N LEU A 186 3.20 1.88 11.83
CA LEU A 186 4.59 2.27 12.10
C LEU A 186 4.84 2.35 13.60
N ASP A 187 6.06 2.01 14.03
CA ASP A 187 6.54 2.27 15.39
C ASP A 187 7.00 3.72 15.59
N SER A 188 7.52 4.03 16.78
CA SER A 188 8.02 5.35 17.13
C SER A 188 9.24 5.80 16.30
N GLU A 189 10.02 4.86 15.75
CA GLU A 189 11.16 5.11 14.84
C GLU A 189 10.73 5.13 13.38
N LYS A 190 9.41 5.12 13.11
CA LYS A 190 8.82 5.05 11.77
C LYS A 190 9.17 3.77 11.00
N ARG A 191 9.51 2.67 11.71
CA ARG A 191 9.64 1.37 11.06
C ARG A 191 8.28 0.78 10.79
N VAL A 192 8.12 0.24 9.60
CA VAL A 192 6.88 -0.45 9.21
C VAL A 192 6.76 -1.74 10.02
N ILE A 193 5.71 -1.84 10.81
CA ILE A 193 5.33 -3.07 11.53
C ILE A 193 4.44 -3.92 10.62
N LEU A 194 3.40 -3.29 10.04
CA LEU A 194 2.44 -3.92 9.15
C LEU A 194 2.23 -3.05 7.90
N LYS A 195 2.08 -3.69 6.75
CA LYS A 195 1.73 -3.07 5.47
C LYS A 195 0.47 -3.72 4.94
N ASN A 196 -0.56 -2.93 4.67
CA ASN A 196 -1.89 -3.37 4.24
C ASN A 196 -2.43 -4.56 5.09
N PRO A 197 -2.45 -4.42 6.43
CA PRO A 197 -2.92 -5.51 7.28
C PRO A 197 -4.42 -5.73 7.11
N ASP A 198 -4.88 -6.98 7.32
CA ASP A 198 -6.28 -7.21 7.69
C ASP A 198 -6.57 -6.38 8.96
N ILE A 199 -7.66 -5.62 8.96
CA ILE A 199 -8.06 -4.74 10.08
C ILE A 199 -8.19 -5.52 11.38
N LYS A 200 -8.52 -6.82 11.32
CA LYS A 200 -8.58 -7.69 12.49
C LYS A 200 -7.25 -7.82 13.23
N LEU A 201 -6.13 -7.63 12.54
CA LEU A 201 -4.79 -7.64 13.16
C LEU A 201 -4.47 -6.34 13.93
N LEU A 202 -5.32 -5.31 13.80
CA LEU A 202 -5.20 -4.04 14.52
C LEU A 202 -6.05 -4.05 15.81
N LYS A 203 -6.88 -5.07 16.03
CA LYS A 203 -7.70 -5.26 17.24
C LYS A 203 -6.88 -5.96 18.31
#